data_2e1e189ef45710af64db99d830a675da
#
_entry.id   2e1e189ef45710af64db99d830a675da
#
_cell.length_a   1.000
_cell.length_b   1.000
_cell.length_c   1.000
_cell.angle_alpha   90.00
_cell.angle_beta   90.00
_cell.angle_gamma   90.00
#
_symmetry.space_group_name_H-M   'P 1'
#
loop_
_entity.id
_entity.type
_entity.pdbx_description
1 polymer ?
#
loop_
_entity_poly.entity_id
_entity_poly.type
_entity_poly.pdbx_seq_one_letter_code
_entity_poly.pdbx_strand_id
1 'polypeptide(L)'
;MSIAVVVDVRESALSIDEVVKNVTRPGAGGIAVFSGIVRDESEGRAVTRLDYSAYAGMAKREMRKIVDEIESEMGGVRVSAIHRVGQLGVGDSAIVCAASAPHRDEAFRACRELIDRIKSRVPIWKREWGPGGAAWVGWVDARCSPASVGHYRHAHGKS
;
A
#
# COMPACT_ATOMS: atom_id res chain seq x y z
N MET A 1 20.10 -11.19 -16.57
CA MET A 1 19.41 -11.30 -15.25
C MET A 1 18.76 -9.98 -14.91
N SER A 2 17.47 -9.93 -14.84
CA SER A 2 16.79 -8.74 -14.35
C SER A 2 16.92 -8.66 -12.82
N ILE A 3 17.34 -7.50 -12.32
CA ILE A 3 17.38 -7.23 -10.88
C ILE A 3 15.93 -7.16 -10.41
N ALA A 4 15.58 -7.93 -9.38
CA ALA A 4 14.25 -7.90 -8.80
C ALA A 4 13.96 -6.51 -8.19
N VAL A 5 12.85 -5.92 -8.57
CA VAL A 5 12.39 -4.64 -8.01
C VAL A 5 11.57 -4.94 -6.77
N VAL A 6 12.21 -4.89 -5.61
CA VAL A 6 11.60 -5.26 -4.32
C VAL A 6 10.58 -4.22 -3.86
N VAL A 7 10.84 -2.95 -4.10
CA VAL A 7 9.91 -1.84 -3.83
C VAL A 7 9.81 -0.95 -5.05
N ASP A 8 8.61 -0.48 -5.34
CA ASP A 8 8.39 0.46 -6.43
C ASP A 8 7.12 1.29 -6.23
N VAL A 9 7.07 2.42 -6.90
CA VAL A 9 5.90 3.26 -7.08
C VAL A 9 5.78 3.51 -8.57
N ARG A 10 4.69 3.08 -9.18
CA ARG A 10 4.52 3.14 -10.64
C ARG A 10 3.10 3.48 -11.05
N GLU A 11 2.94 3.95 -12.28
CA GLU A 11 1.63 4.28 -12.85
C GLU A 11 0.97 3.10 -13.56
N SER A 12 1.74 2.11 -13.97
CA SER A 12 1.23 0.92 -14.66
C SER A 12 0.50 -0.04 -13.73
N ALA A 13 -0.37 -0.85 -14.28
CA ALA A 13 -1.10 -1.88 -13.55
C ALA A 13 -0.14 -2.81 -12.81
N LEU A 14 -0.51 -3.19 -11.57
CA LEU A 14 0.31 -4.05 -10.73
C LEU A 14 0.09 -5.53 -11.08
N SER A 15 1.15 -6.30 -10.94
CA SER A 15 1.13 -7.76 -11.11
C SER A 15 1.43 -8.42 -9.77
N ILE A 16 0.49 -9.22 -9.27
CA ILE A 16 0.68 -10.02 -8.06
C ILE A 16 1.82 -11.01 -8.26
N ASP A 17 1.90 -11.64 -9.42
CA ASP A 17 2.96 -12.61 -9.74
C ASP A 17 4.36 -12.01 -9.67
N GLU A 18 4.52 -10.78 -10.11
CA GLU A 18 5.81 -10.07 -10.00
C GLU A 18 6.23 -9.92 -8.54
N VAL A 19 5.34 -9.49 -7.68
CA VAL A 19 5.63 -9.26 -6.26
C VAL A 19 5.87 -10.58 -5.54
N VAL A 20 5.11 -11.63 -5.86
CA VAL A 20 5.32 -12.98 -5.33
C VAL A 20 6.70 -13.52 -5.73
N LYS A 21 7.11 -13.34 -6.98
CA LYS A 21 8.45 -13.75 -7.43
C LYS A 21 9.57 -13.08 -6.64
N ASN A 22 9.38 -11.81 -6.26
CA ASN A 22 10.40 -11.08 -5.50
C ASN A 22 10.70 -11.70 -4.14
N VAL A 23 9.77 -12.44 -3.56
CA VAL A 23 9.93 -13.06 -2.24
C VAL A 23 10.06 -14.58 -2.30
N THR A 24 9.88 -15.19 -3.46
CA THR A 24 10.00 -16.64 -3.65
C THR A 24 11.45 -17.07 -3.52
N ARG A 25 11.71 -18.08 -2.68
CA ARG A 25 13.03 -18.63 -2.46
C ARG A 25 12.95 -20.06 -1.91
N PRO A 26 14.02 -20.86 -2.03
CA PRO A 26 14.00 -22.27 -1.57
C PRO A 26 13.67 -22.46 -0.10
N GLY A 27 14.03 -21.52 0.77
CA GLY A 27 13.77 -21.60 2.20
C GLY A 27 12.36 -21.20 2.62
N ALA A 28 11.52 -20.73 1.69
CA ALA A 28 10.16 -20.29 2.00
C ALA A 28 9.18 -21.46 1.97
N GLY A 29 8.51 -21.69 3.09
CA GLY A 29 7.42 -22.66 3.19
C GLY A 29 6.05 -22.03 3.01
N GLY A 30 5.95 -20.71 3.12
CA GLY A 30 4.69 -19.96 2.94
C GLY A 30 4.91 -18.57 2.39
N ILE A 31 3.97 -18.11 1.57
CA ILE A 31 3.93 -16.75 1.04
C ILE A 31 2.54 -16.19 1.34
N ALA A 32 2.51 -15.03 2.02
CA ALA A 32 1.28 -14.26 2.24
C ALA A 32 1.27 -13.07 1.29
N VAL A 33 0.12 -12.80 0.71
CA VAL A 33 -0.07 -11.67 -0.22
C VAL A 33 -1.24 -10.81 0.27
N PHE A 34 -1.05 -9.52 0.24
CA PHE A 34 -2.11 -8.54 0.42
C PHE A 34 -2.21 -7.68 -0.85
N SER A 35 -3.40 -7.59 -1.42
CA SER A 35 -3.68 -6.67 -2.52
C SER A 35 -4.76 -5.70 -2.08
N GLY A 36 -4.44 -4.41 -2.04
CA GLY A 36 -5.38 -3.35 -1.74
C GLY A 36 -6.13 -2.93 -3.00
N ILE A 37 -7.44 -3.10 -3.02
CA ILE A 37 -8.29 -2.90 -4.19
C ILE A 37 -9.11 -1.63 -4.03
N VAL A 38 -9.30 -0.90 -5.11
CA VAL A 38 -10.20 0.27 -5.14
C VAL A 38 -11.64 -0.19 -5.02
N ARG A 39 -12.32 0.26 -3.96
CA ARG A 39 -13.73 -0.06 -3.69
C ARG A 39 -14.66 0.95 -4.36
N ASP A 40 -15.90 0.55 -4.59
CA ASP A 40 -16.97 1.41 -5.14
C ASP A 40 -17.66 2.28 -4.07
N GLU A 41 -17.25 2.16 -2.82
CA GLU A 41 -17.83 2.89 -1.69
C GLU A 41 -16.75 3.26 -0.67
N SER A 42 -16.85 4.47 -0.12
CA SER A 42 -15.99 4.96 0.96
C SER A 42 -16.83 5.79 1.91
N GLU A 43 -16.96 5.33 3.16
CA GLU A 43 -17.74 5.99 4.22
C GLU A 43 -19.16 6.39 3.80
N GLY A 44 -19.88 5.43 3.19
CA GLY A 44 -21.25 5.62 2.74
C GLY A 44 -21.41 6.43 1.45
N ARG A 45 -20.31 6.80 0.78
CA ARG A 45 -20.34 7.54 -0.48
C ARG A 45 -19.87 6.65 -1.63
N ALA A 46 -20.55 6.77 -2.77
CA ALA A 46 -20.13 6.08 -3.98
C ALA A 46 -18.79 6.62 -4.48
N VAL A 47 -17.89 5.72 -4.84
CA VAL A 47 -16.59 6.03 -5.43
C VAL A 47 -16.55 5.41 -6.83
N THR A 48 -16.21 6.21 -7.83
CA THR A 48 -16.08 5.77 -9.22
C THR A 48 -14.63 5.70 -9.67
N ARG A 49 -13.75 6.45 -9.02
CA ARG A 49 -12.34 6.56 -9.37
C ARG A 49 -11.53 7.04 -8.18
N LEU A 50 -10.29 6.60 -8.09
CA LEU A 50 -9.27 7.18 -7.20
C LEU A 50 -8.12 7.73 -8.02
N ASP A 51 -7.58 8.86 -7.57
CA ASP A 51 -6.31 9.38 -8.05
C ASP A 51 -5.32 9.31 -6.89
N TYR A 52 -4.23 8.58 -7.08
CA TYR A 52 -3.14 8.51 -6.12
C TYR A 52 -1.98 9.38 -6.56
N SER A 53 -1.41 10.11 -5.63
CA SER A 53 -0.23 10.95 -5.84
C SER A 53 0.82 10.65 -4.79
N ALA A 54 2.09 10.70 -5.18
CA ALA A 54 3.21 10.50 -4.28
C ALA A 54 4.45 11.22 -4.78
N TYR A 55 5.33 11.59 -3.87
CA TYR A 55 6.72 11.86 -4.23
C TYR A 55 7.45 10.53 -4.38
N ALA A 56 7.54 10.04 -5.62
CA ALA A 56 7.96 8.66 -5.91
C ALA A 56 9.32 8.31 -5.29
N GLY A 57 10.31 9.20 -5.38
CA GLY A 57 11.63 8.96 -4.80
C GLY A 57 11.60 8.83 -3.27
N MET A 58 10.86 9.71 -2.60
CA MET A 58 10.69 9.68 -1.14
C MET A 58 9.89 8.45 -0.71
N ALA A 59 8.81 8.15 -1.42
CA ALA A 59 7.98 6.99 -1.15
C ALA A 59 8.78 5.69 -1.28
N LYS A 60 9.54 5.53 -2.35
CA LYS A 60 10.41 4.36 -2.54
C LYS A 60 11.44 4.21 -1.43
N ARG A 61 12.10 5.30 -1.03
CA ARG A 61 13.09 5.26 0.04
C ARG A 61 12.47 4.82 1.36
N GLU A 62 11.29 5.33 1.69
CA GLU A 62 10.60 4.94 2.92
C GLU A 62 10.13 3.49 2.86
N MET A 63 9.61 3.03 1.72
CA MET A 63 9.26 1.62 1.51
C MET A 63 10.49 0.72 1.67
N ARG A 64 11.64 1.14 1.13
CA ARG A 64 12.89 0.38 1.27
C ARG A 64 13.34 0.25 2.72
N LYS A 65 13.22 1.33 3.50
CA LYS A 65 13.52 1.29 4.94
C LYS A 65 12.61 0.30 5.66
N ILE A 66 11.32 0.30 5.33
CA ILE A 66 10.35 -0.62 5.94
C ILE A 66 10.72 -2.07 5.63
N VAL A 67 11.06 -2.37 4.38
CA VAL A 67 11.50 -3.72 3.99
C VAL A 67 12.74 -4.14 4.80
N ASP A 68 13.73 -3.29 4.86
CA ASP A 68 14.97 -3.58 5.58
C ASP A 68 14.72 -3.78 7.08
N GLU A 69 13.85 -2.97 7.70
CA GLU A 69 13.46 -3.14 9.10
C GLU A 69 12.81 -4.49 9.36
N ILE A 70 11.80 -4.86 8.56
CA ILE A 70 11.07 -6.12 8.73
C ILE A 70 12.00 -7.31 8.54
N GLU A 71 12.81 -7.31 7.51
CA GLU A 71 13.75 -8.40 7.24
C GLU A 71 14.83 -8.52 8.32
N SER A 72 15.20 -7.41 8.95
CA SER A 72 16.13 -7.39 10.08
C SER A 72 15.49 -7.88 11.39
N GLU A 73 14.25 -7.49 11.65
CA GLU A 73 13.52 -7.85 12.87
C GLU A 73 13.03 -9.30 12.84
N MET A 74 12.71 -9.81 11.66
CA MET A 74 12.14 -11.14 11.45
C MET A 74 13.07 -11.98 10.58
N GLY A 75 13.96 -12.73 11.21
CA GLY A 75 14.90 -13.60 10.50
C GLY A 75 14.20 -14.63 9.61
N GLY A 76 14.73 -14.83 8.42
CA GLY A 76 14.17 -15.78 7.47
C GLY A 76 13.00 -15.26 6.64
N VAL A 77 12.63 -14.00 6.81
CA VAL A 77 11.53 -13.34 6.08
C VAL A 77 12.08 -12.53 4.91
N ARG A 78 11.34 -12.56 3.78
CA ARG A 78 11.52 -11.66 2.64
C ARG A 78 10.20 -10.96 2.37
N VAL A 79 10.26 -9.66 2.11
CA VAL A 79 9.08 -8.85 1.80
C VAL A 79 9.30 -7.99 0.57
N SER A 80 8.20 -7.69 -0.12
CA SER A 80 8.20 -6.84 -1.31
C SER A 80 6.88 -6.11 -1.41
N ALA A 81 6.91 -4.86 -1.86
CA ALA A 81 5.70 -4.07 -2.06
C ALA A 81 5.83 -3.14 -3.25
N ILE A 82 4.78 -3.07 -4.06
CA ILE A 82 4.67 -2.14 -5.17
C ILE A 82 3.37 -1.37 -5.03
N HIS A 83 3.44 -0.05 -5.07
CA HIS A 83 2.27 0.84 -5.03
C HIS A 83 2.03 1.47 -6.39
N ARG A 84 0.77 1.51 -6.80
CA ARG A 84 0.36 2.20 -8.02
C ARG A 84 -0.06 3.62 -7.68
N VAL A 85 0.32 4.57 -8.53
CA VAL A 85 -0.12 5.97 -8.49
C VAL A 85 -0.78 6.34 -9.81
N GLY A 86 -1.38 7.54 -9.87
CA GLY A 86 -2.16 7.98 -11.00
C GLY A 86 -3.63 7.62 -10.84
N GLN A 87 -4.33 7.53 -11.94
CA GLN A 87 -5.76 7.28 -11.98
C GLN A 87 -6.06 5.78 -11.93
N LEU A 88 -6.86 5.37 -10.93
CA LEU A 88 -7.30 3.99 -10.75
C LEU A 88 -8.82 3.92 -10.77
N GLY A 89 -9.33 2.88 -11.43
CA GLY A 89 -10.76 2.55 -11.43
C GLY A 89 -11.12 1.56 -10.32
N VAL A 90 -12.41 1.44 -10.06
CA VAL A 90 -12.94 0.43 -9.13
C VAL A 90 -12.48 -0.97 -9.56
N GLY A 91 -11.99 -1.76 -8.61
CA GLY A 91 -11.46 -3.10 -8.87
C GLY A 91 -9.97 -3.14 -9.18
N ASP A 92 -9.33 -2.00 -9.45
CA ASP A 92 -7.89 -1.96 -9.68
C ASP A 92 -7.11 -2.17 -8.38
N SER A 93 -5.98 -2.85 -8.48
CA SER A 93 -5.06 -3.01 -7.36
C SER A 93 -4.23 -1.75 -7.19
N ALA A 94 -4.32 -1.13 -6.02
CA ALA A 94 -3.56 0.06 -5.68
C ALA A 94 -2.20 -0.29 -5.06
N ILE A 95 -2.13 -1.40 -4.35
CA ILE A 95 -0.89 -1.88 -3.73
C ILE A 95 -0.89 -3.40 -3.70
N VAL A 96 0.26 -3.98 -3.91
CA VAL A 96 0.51 -5.40 -3.67
C VAL A 96 1.67 -5.53 -2.71
N CYS A 97 1.44 -6.26 -1.62
CA CYS A 97 2.45 -6.64 -0.64
C CYS A 97 2.58 -8.15 -0.62
N ALA A 98 3.79 -8.66 -0.54
CA ALA A 98 4.04 -10.07 -0.36
C ALA A 98 5.11 -10.29 0.71
N ALA A 99 4.97 -11.37 1.46
CA ALA A 99 5.95 -11.80 2.45
C ALA A 99 6.12 -13.30 2.39
N SER A 100 7.35 -13.76 2.38
CA SER A 100 7.68 -15.17 2.49
C SER A 100 8.43 -15.46 3.76
N ALA A 101 8.22 -16.65 4.30
CA ALA A 101 8.88 -17.13 5.51
C ALA A 101 8.93 -18.65 5.50
N PRO A 102 9.78 -19.29 6.35
CA PRO A 102 9.77 -20.73 6.51
C PRO A 102 8.40 -21.28 6.90
N HIS A 103 7.63 -20.55 7.73
CA HIS A 103 6.32 -20.96 8.21
C HIS A 103 5.27 -19.85 7.99
N ARG A 104 4.00 -20.27 7.86
CA ARG A 104 2.87 -19.37 7.57
C ARG A 104 2.66 -18.27 8.60
N ASP A 105 2.94 -18.53 9.87
CA ASP A 105 2.74 -17.53 10.93
C ASP A 105 3.59 -16.28 10.69
N GLU A 106 4.87 -16.46 10.46
CA GLU A 106 5.77 -15.35 10.17
C GLU A 106 5.43 -14.67 8.83
N ALA A 107 5.01 -15.45 7.82
CA ALA A 107 4.61 -14.89 6.54
C ALA A 107 3.40 -13.96 6.68
N PHE A 108 2.37 -14.38 7.41
CA PHE A 108 1.21 -13.51 7.67
C PHE A 108 1.56 -12.29 8.49
N ARG A 109 2.37 -12.45 9.56
CA ARG A 109 2.78 -11.32 10.40
C ARG A 109 3.62 -10.32 9.62
N ALA A 110 4.57 -10.78 8.83
CA ALA A 110 5.42 -9.90 8.04
C ALA A 110 4.62 -9.14 6.99
N CYS A 111 3.68 -9.79 6.31
CA CYS A 111 2.80 -9.15 5.34
C CYS A 111 1.93 -8.08 6.01
N ARG A 112 1.36 -8.36 7.19
CA ARG A 112 0.58 -7.41 7.98
C ARG A 112 1.43 -6.20 8.40
N GLU A 113 2.62 -6.43 8.93
CA GLU A 113 3.55 -5.37 9.31
C GLU A 113 3.92 -4.50 8.12
N LEU A 114 4.16 -5.11 6.98
CA LEU A 114 4.51 -4.39 5.76
C LEU A 114 3.42 -3.40 5.34
N ILE A 115 2.19 -3.85 5.20
CA ILE A 115 1.09 -2.97 4.79
C ILE A 115 0.78 -1.92 5.86
N ASP A 116 0.80 -2.27 7.14
CA ASP A 116 0.51 -1.34 8.22
C ASP A 116 1.57 -0.21 8.29
N ARG A 117 2.85 -0.54 8.16
CA ARG A 117 3.94 0.45 8.15
C ARG A 117 3.90 1.33 6.90
N ILE A 118 3.60 0.75 5.74
CA ILE A 118 3.46 1.54 4.50
C ILE A 118 2.34 2.56 4.66
N LYS A 119 1.18 2.14 5.14
CA LYS A 119 0.04 3.05 5.33
C LYS A 119 0.30 4.15 6.35
N SER A 120 1.12 3.88 7.36
CA SER A 120 1.43 4.88 8.39
C SER A 120 2.57 5.82 8.04
N ARG A 121 3.49 5.44 7.17
CA ARG A 121 4.75 6.15 6.99
C ARG A 121 5.02 6.65 5.59
N VAL A 122 4.50 5.95 4.56
CA VAL A 122 4.82 6.31 3.18
C VAL A 122 3.93 7.46 2.71
N PRO A 123 4.51 8.57 2.19
CA PRO A 123 3.75 9.74 1.80
C PRO A 123 3.04 9.52 0.47
N ILE A 124 1.83 9.01 0.54
CA ILE A 124 0.93 8.79 -0.60
C ILE A 124 -0.41 9.42 -0.29
N TRP A 125 -0.90 10.24 -1.21
CA TRP A 125 -2.21 10.91 -1.11
C TRP A 125 -3.19 10.25 -2.06
N LYS A 126 -4.48 10.27 -1.69
CA LYS A 126 -5.54 9.85 -2.60
C LYS A 126 -6.65 10.89 -2.69
N ARG A 127 -7.19 11.02 -3.89
CA ARG A 127 -8.38 11.82 -4.17
C ARG A 127 -9.47 10.89 -4.67
N GLU A 128 -10.60 10.88 -3.97
CA GLU A 128 -11.74 10.07 -4.31
C GLU A 128 -12.70 10.84 -5.20
N TRP A 129 -13.17 10.22 -6.28
CA TRP A 129 -14.15 10.77 -7.18
C TRP A 129 -15.45 9.98 -7.09
N GLY A 130 -16.60 10.67 -7.12
CA GLY A 130 -17.92 10.09 -7.13
C GLY A 130 -18.95 11.06 -7.68
N PRO A 131 -20.25 10.72 -7.65
CA PRO A 131 -21.33 11.58 -8.19
C PRO A 131 -21.37 12.98 -7.57
N GLY A 132 -20.91 13.15 -6.33
CA GLY A 132 -20.81 14.43 -5.64
C GLY A 132 -19.55 15.24 -5.92
N GLY A 133 -18.69 14.80 -6.83
CA GLY A 133 -17.39 15.41 -7.13
C GLY A 133 -16.22 14.76 -6.44
N ALA A 134 -15.10 15.46 -6.35
CA ALA A 134 -13.86 14.95 -5.79
C ALA A 134 -13.70 15.33 -4.32
N ALA A 135 -13.17 14.40 -3.53
CA ALA A 135 -12.81 14.65 -2.14
C ALA A 135 -11.37 14.15 -1.88
N TRP A 136 -10.55 15.01 -1.31
CA TRP A 136 -9.25 14.61 -0.82
C TRP A 136 -9.43 13.76 0.43
N VAL A 137 -8.89 12.56 0.38
CA VAL A 137 -8.66 11.77 1.58
C VAL A 137 -7.22 12.05 1.95
N GLY A 138 -7.04 12.79 3.03
CA GLY A 138 -5.76 13.34 3.41
C GLY A 138 -4.66 12.29 3.57
N TRP A 139 -3.45 12.75 3.47
CA TRP A 139 -2.27 12.01 3.86
C TRP A 139 -2.48 11.48 5.28
N VAL A 140 -2.44 10.18 5.42
CA VAL A 140 -2.55 9.55 6.72
C VAL A 140 -1.16 9.59 7.34
N ASP A 141 -0.91 10.63 8.13
CA ASP A 141 0.24 10.63 9.03
C ASP A 141 0.11 9.42 9.97
N ALA A 142 1.19 8.73 10.21
CA ALA A 142 1.26 7.61 11.14
C ALA A 142 0.67 7.93 12.52
N ARG A 143 0.57 9.20 12.85
CA ARG A 143 0.03 9.71 14.12
C ARG A 143 -1.46 10.04 14.05
N CYS A 144 -2.07 9.98 12.87
CA CYS A 144 -3.48 10.24 12.71
C CYS A 144 -4.29 8.97 12.99
N SER A 145 -5.02 8.98 14.09
CA SER A 145 -6.01 7.94 14.35
C SER A 145 -7.18 8.06 13.34
N PRO A 146 -7.89 6.97 13.04
CA PRO A 146 -9.06 7.03 12.15
C PRO A 146 -10.09 8.09 12.55
N ALA A 147 -10.16 8.45 13.82
CA ALA A 147 -11.06 9.50 14.34
C ALA A 147 -10.63 10.91 13.92
N SER A 148 -9.35 11.17 13.70
CA SER A 148 -8.87 12.49 13.28
C SER A 148 -9.06 12.76 11.79
N VAL A 149 -9.21 11.73 10.98
CA VAL A 149 -9.50 11.87 9.55
C VAL A 149 -10.93 12.39 9.34
N GLY A 150 -11.86 12.07 10.25
CA GLY A 150 -13.25 12.58 10.23
C GLY A 150 -13.38 14.07 10.52
N HIS A 151 -12.46 14.65 11.28
CA HIS A 151 -12.51 16.06 11.64
C HIS A 151 -12.06 17.02 10.52
N TYR A 152 -11.18 16.56 9.63
CA TYR A 152 -10.74 17.37 8.49
C TYR A 152 -11.83 17.61 7.45
N ARG A 153 -12.89 16.78 7.44
CA ARG A 153 -14.00 16.92 6.48
C ARG A 153 -14.97 18.04 6.83
N HIS A 154 -15.01 18.45 8.08
CA HIS A 154 -15.96 19.51 8.54
C HIS A 154 -15.39 20.93 8.46
N ALA A 155 -14.08 21.08 8.23
CA ALA A 155 -13.46 22.40 8.20
C ALA A 155 -13.61 23.15 6.87
N HIS A 156 -14.01 22.46 5.80
CA HIS A 156 -14.15 23.07 4.47
C HIS A 156 -15.61 23.23 4.00
N GLY A 157 -16.56 23.07 4.90
CA GLY A 157 -17.99 23.16 4.59
C GLY A 157 -18.69 24.45 5.06
N LYS A 158 -17.95 25.53 5.30
CA LYS A 158 -18.56 26.83 5.61
C LYS A 158 -17.86 27.96 4.87
N SER A 159 -18.38 28.29 3.74
CA SER A 159 -18.39 29.63 3.16
C SER A 159 -19.49 29.72 2.13
#